data_9efd3faf505747c03d7d7beda8e861ad
#
_entry.id   9efd3faf505747c03d7d7beda8e861ad
#
_cell.length_a   1.000
_cell.length_b   1.000
_cell.length_c   1.000
_cell.angle_alpha   90.00
_cell.angle_beta   90.00
_cell.angle_gamma   90.00
#
_symmetry.space_group_name_H-M   'P 1'
#
loop_
_entity.id
_entity.type
_entity.pdbx_description
1 polymer ?
#
loop_
_entity_poly.entity_id
_entity_poly.type
_entity_poly.pdbx_seq_one_letter_code
_entity_poly.pdbx_strand_id
1 'polypeptide(L)'
;MRLAADVLARMRLAFYAAAALAPSTWQRLHAVARRVRPAQPLWLTTSWGSTETAPAVTTAHWHLEGAGCIGAPLPGLELKLVPNGSKLEMRVRGVSVFAGYRNAPRETAAAFDHEGFCRIGDEGYLVDAEQPDKGVVFNGRVAEDFKLSSGSWVSVGTLRVDLVSQLAPLVQDIVLTGHDRD
;
A
#
# COMPACT_ATOMS: atom_id res chain seq x y z
N MET A 1 6.42 25.32 15.85
CA MET A 1 7.62 24.55 16.28
C MET A 1 7.43 23.87 17.65
N ARG A 2 6.84 24.51 18.67
CA ARG A 2 6.65 23.93 20.01
C ARG A 2 5.84 22.63 19.99
N LEU A 3 4.68 22.61 19.33
CA LEU A 3 3.83 21.43 19.20
C LEU A 3 4.55 20.23 18.54
N ALA A 4 5.32 20.47 17.48
CA ALA A 4 6.09 19.41 16.84
C ALA A 4 7.17 18.83 17.76
N ALA A 5 7.81 19.67 18.58
CA ALA A 5 8.74 19.21 19.60
C ALA A 5 8.06 18.37 20.67
N ASP A 6 6.92 18.82 21.18
CA ASP A 6 6.17 18.11 22.21
C ASP A 6 5.69 16.73 21.75
N VAL A 7 5.25 16.61 20.50
CA VAL A 7 4.77 15.35 19.92
C VAL A 7 5.93 14.42 19.53
N LEU A 8 6.92 14.94 18.80
CA LEU A 8 7.95 14.10 18.17
C LEU A 8 9.15 13.81 19.07
N ALA A 9 9.41 14.60 20.12
CA ALA A 9 10.62 14.46 20.95
C ALA A 9 10.76 13.05 21.56
N ARG A 10 9.65 12.44 21.96
CA ARG A 10 9.59 11.11 22.60
C ARG A 10 9.18 9.97 21.68
N MET A 11 8.79 10.29 20.44
CA MET A 11 8.32 9.29 19.49
C MET A 11 9.50 8.50 18.92
N ARG A 12 9.50 7.19 19.08
CA ARG A 12 10.54 6.31 18.52
C ARG A 12 10.18 5.85 17.12
N LEU A 13 8.89 5.62 16.90
CA LEU A 13 8.32 5.09 15.67
C LEU A 13 7.02 5.81 15.37
N ALA A 14 6.77 6.12 14.11
CA ALA A 14 5.47 6.51 13.60
C ALA A 14 5.00 5.44 12.62
N PHE A 15 3.76 4.99 12.78
CA PHE A 15 3.15 3.96 11.97
C PHE A 15 2.00 4.55 11.15
N TYR A 16 1.94 4.22 9.88
CA TYR A 16 0.80 4.53 9.03
C TYR A 16 0.33 3.28 8.29
N ALA A 17 -0.97 3.18 8.04
CA ALA A 17 -1.56 2.06 7.31
C ALA A 17 -2.91 2.46 6.71
N ALA A 18 -3.54 1.55 5.97
CA ALA A 18 -4.87 1.65 5.37
C ALA A 18 -5.00 2.64 4.20
N ALA A 19 -4.03 3.50 3.96
CA ALA A 19 -4.01 4.41 2.81
C ALA A 19 -2.57 4.65 2.34
N ALA A 20 -2.41 4.93 1.06
CA ALA A 20 -1.13 5.33 0.50
C ALA A 20 -0.70 6.69 1.07
N LEU A 21 0.56 6.80 1.48
CA LEU A 21 1.14 8.06 1.94
C LEU A 21 1.80 8.77 0.76
N ALA A 22 1.37 10.01 0.48
CA ALA A 22 1.98 10.80 -0.57
C ALA A 22 3.47 11.08 -0.29
N PRO A 23 4.36 10.99 -1.29
CA PRO A 23 5.79 11.27 -1.12
C PRO A 23 6.08 12.65 -0.52
N SER A 24 5.29 13.67 -0.87
CA SER A 24 5.40 15.02 -0.30
C SER A 24 5.10 15.03 1.20
N THR A 25 4.12 14.27 1.66
CA THR A 25 3.78 14.14 3.09
C THR A 25 4.89 13.40 3.84
N TRP A 26 5.43 12.32 3.26
CA TRP A 26 6.60 11.61 3.77
C TRP A 26 7.77 12.56 4.01
N GLN A 27 8.15 13.32 2.97
CA GLN A 27 9.27 14.27 3.02
C GLN A 27 9.05 15.37 4.08
N ARG A 28 7.84 15.94 4.15
CA ARG A 28 7.48 16.98 5.12
C ARG A 28 7.57 16.46 6.55
N LEU A 29 7.07 15.24 6.82
CA LEU A 29 7.13 14.62 8.14
C LEU A 29 8.58 14.40 8.58
N HIS A 30 9.42 13.86 7.70
CA HIS A 30 10.85 13.69 7.96
C HIS A 30 11.60 15.03 8.14
N ALA A 31 11.24 16.06 7.38
CA ALA A 31 11.84 17.39 7.54
C ALA A 31 11.49 18.01 8.90
N VAL A 32 10.25 17.89 9.35
CA VAL A 32 9.83 18.36 10.68
C VAL A 32 10.51 17.53 11.78
N ALA A 33 10.55 16.21 11.64
CA ALA A 33 11.19 15.32 12.60
C ALA A 33 12.69 15.63 12.76
N ARG A 34 13.42 15.84 11.67
CA ARG A 34 14.86 16.20 11.69
C ARG A 34 15.13 17.53 12.39
N ARG A 35 14.24 18.51 12.27
CA ARG A 35 14.39 19.81 12.98
C ARG A 35 14.25 19.68 14.49
N VAL A 36 13.44 18.73 14.94
CA VAL A 36 13.14 18.51 16.37
C VAL A 36 14.10 17.49 17.00
N ARG A 37 14.57 16.53 16.21
CA ARG A 37 15.40 15.39 16.64
C ARG A 37 16.55 15.13 15.65
N PRO A 38 17.52 16.03 15.56
CA PRO A 38 18.59 15.90 14.56
C PRO A 38 19.46 14.65 14.75
N ALA A 39 19.63 14.20 15.99
CA ALA A 39 20.47 13.04 16.32
C ALA A 39 19.73 11.68 16.21
N GLN A 40 18.42 11.68 16.10
CA GLN A 40 17.61 10.45 16.08
C GLN A 40 16.52 10.56 15.01
N PRO A 41 16.76 10.00 13.80
CA PRO A 41 15.75 10.02 12.74
C PRO A 41 14.47 9.33 13.21
N LEU A 42 13.33 9.85 12.78
CA LEU A 42 12.05 9.20 13.02
C LEU A 42 11.97 7.93 12.18
N TRP A 43 11.71 6.82 12.83
CA TRP A 43 11.36 5.59 12.13
C TRP A 43 9.90 5.66 11.70
N LEU A 44 9.68 5.91 10.42
CA LEU A 44 8.37 5.88 9.80
C LEU A 44 8.20 4.54 9.11
N THR A 45 7.19 3.78 9.51
CA THR A 45 6.94 2.43 9.01
C THR A 45 5.47 2.25 8.64
N THR A 46 5.19 1.16 7.93
CA THR A 46 3.86 0.83 7.44
C THR A 46 3.61 -0.68 7.42
N SER A 47 2.36 -1.03 7.26
CA SER A 47 1.87 -2.39 7.05
C SER A 47 0.75 -2.36 6.01
N TRP A 48 0.58 -3.48 5.31
CA TRP A 48 -0.49 -3.68 4.34
C TRP A 48 -1.25 -4.97 4.65
N GLY A 49 -2.55 -4.94 4.33
CA GLY A 49 -3.46 -6.06 4.44
C GLY A 49 -4.91 -5.59 4.40
N SER A 50 -5.83 -6.48 4.76
CA SER A 50 -7.27 -6.22 4.74
C SER A 50 -7.95 -6.85 5.96
N THR A 51 -9.26 -6.66 6.08
CA THR A 51 -10.07 -7.34 7.11
C THR A 51 -9.94 -8.86 7.00
N GLU A 52 -9.86 -9.39 5.79
CA GLU A 52 -9.72 -10.81 5.46
C GLU A 52 -8.37 -11.40 5.89
N THR A 53 -7.41 -10.57 6.27
CA THR A 53 -6.06 -10.99 6.65
C THR A 53 -5.67 -10.66 8.10
N ALA A 54 -6.61 -10.21 8.93
CA ALA A 54 -6.58 -9.99 10.39
C ALA A 54 -5.43 -9.12 10.95
N PRO A 55 -5.27 -7.86 10.59
CA PRO A 55 -5.46 -7.16 9.33
C PRO A 55 -4.17 -7.10 8.50
N ALA A 56 -3.01 -7.51 9.04
CA ALA A 56 -1.69 -7.27 8.43
C ALA A 56 -1.15 -8.52 7.73
N VAL A 57 -0.66 -8.32 6.52
CA VAL A 57 0.08 -9.32 5.71
C VAL A 57 1.55 -9.00 5.65
N THR A 58 1.86 -7.73 5.35
CA THR A 58 3.24 -7.26 5.26
C THR A 58 3.52 -6.17 6.28
N THR A 59 4.79 -6.02 6.63
CA THR A 59 5.26 -4.91 7.46
C THR A 59 6.67 -4.52 7.05
N ALA A 60 6.97 -3.22 7.10
CA ALA A 60 8.33 -2.74 6.94
C ALA A 60 9.02 -2.70 8.31
N HIS A 61 9.84 -3.71 8.60
CA HIS A 61 10.60 -3.80 9.86
C HIS A 61 12.03 -3.23 9.76
N TRP A 62 12.27 -2.44 8.72
CA TRP A 62 13.51 -1.68 8.48
C TRP A 62 13.19 -0.21 8.17
N HIS A 63 14.21 0.62 8.12
CA HIS A 63 14.05 2.01 7.71
C HIS A 63 13.75 2.09 6.21
N LEU A 64 12.58 2.62 5.87
CA LEU A 64 12.20 2.89 4.50
C LEU A 64 12.86 4.19 4.01
N GLU A 65 13.29 4.21 2.76
CA GLU A 65 13.87 5.39 2.11
C GLU A 65 12.81 6.35 1.55
N GLY A 66 11.57 5.87 1.39
CA GLY A 66 10.45 6.63 0.85
C GLY A 66 9.10 5.97 1.10
N ALA A 67 8.05 6.64 0.66
CA ALA A 67 6.70 6.10 0.67
C ALA A 67 6.50 5.07 -0.46
N GLY A 68 5.49 4.18 -0.31
CA GLY A 68 5.06 3.22 -1.32
C GLY A 68 5.46 1.77 -1.03
N CYS A 69 6.65 1.52 -0.46
CA CYS A 69 7.00 0.18 0.00
C CYS A 69 6.15 -0.19 1.23
N ILE A 70 5.45 -1.30 1.14
CA ILE A 70 4.56 -1.85 2.19
C ILE A 70 5.22 -2.94 3.03
N GLY A 71 6.53 -3.15 2.84
CA GLY A 71 7.31 -4.13 3.58
C GLY A 71 7.29 -5.54 2.98
N ALA A 72 7.73 -6.51 3.78
CA ALA A 72 7.78 -7.94 3.44
C ALA A 72 6.71 -8.71 4.22
N PRO A 73 6.32 -9.92 3.74
CA PRO A 73 5.35 -10.76 4.43
C PRO A 73 5.77 -11.07 5.86
N LEU A 74 4.78 -11.05 6.75
CA LEU A 74 4.96 -11.48 8.13
C LEU A 74 5.20 -13.00 8.21
N PRO A 75 5.90 -13.51 9.21
CA PRO A 75 6.10 -14.94 9.40
C PRO A 75 4.79 -15.73 9.40
N GLY A 76 4.75 -16.81 8.64
CA GLY A 76 3.55 -17.65 8.47
C GLY A 76 2.56 -17.17 7.42
N LEU A 77 2.89 -16.10 6.69
CA LEU A 77 2.13 -15.60 5.55
C LEU A 77 2.93 -15.70 4.26
N GLU A 78 2.25 -16.09 3.21
CA GLU A 78 2.78 -16.18 1.85
C GLU A 78 2.09 -15.13 0.98
N LEU A 79 2.87 -14.39 0.23
CA LEU A 79 2.41 -13.44 -0.77
C LEU A 79 2.88 -13.89 -2.14
N LYS A 80 1.97 -14.01 -3.10
CA LYS A 80 2.32 -14.20 -4.51
C LYS A 80 1.83 -13.05 -5.37
N LEU A 81 2.57 -12.77 -6.41
CA LEU A 81 2.25 -11.77 -7.43
C LEU A 81 1.78 -12.49 -8.69
N VAL A 82 0.55 -12.26 -9.10
CA VAL A 82 -0.10 -12.95 -10.22
C VAL A 82 -0.38 -11.96 -11.35
N PRO A 83 0.05 -12.24 -12.59
CA PRO A 83 -0.24 -11.37 -13.72
C PRO A 83 -1.74 -11.07 -13.87
N ASN A 84 -2.08 -9.79 -13.99
CA ASN A 84 -3.42 -9.28 -14.22
C ASN A 84 -3.34 -8.06 -15.15
N GLY A 85 -3.58 -8.26 -16.42
CA GLY A 85 -3.34 -7.26 -17.46
C GLY A 85 -1.86 -6.86 -17.52
N SER A 86 -1.57 -5.58 -17.33
CA SER A 86 -0.20 -5.03 -17.31
C SER A 86 0.43 -5.01 -15.91
N LYS A 87 -0.27 -5.49 -14.88
CA LYS A 87 0.11 -5.41 -13.48
C LYS A 87 0.14 -6.78 -12.81
N LEU A 88 0.54 -6.79 -11.55
CA LEU A 88 0.61 -8.00 -10.72
C LEU A 88 -0.36 -7.87 -9.54
N GLU A 89 -1.38 -8.73 -9.50
CA GLU A 89 -2.30 -8.86 -8.38
C GLU A 89 -1.62 -9.54 -7.19
N MET A 90 -1.74 -8.95 -6.02
CA MET A 90 -1.26 -9.51 -4.77
C MET A 90 -2.27 -10.51 -4.22
N ARG A 91 -1.84 -11.76 -3.99
CA ARG A 91 -2.64 -12.80 -3.36
C ARG A 91 -1.94 -13.37 -2.15
N VAL A 92 -2.69 -13.70 -1.12
CA VAL A 92 -2.18 -14.04 0.20
C VAL A 92 -2.68 -15.39 0.68
N ARG A 93 -1.80 -16.16 1.33
CA ARG A 93 -2.15 -17.39 2.04
C ARG A 93 -1.45 -17.42 3.39
N GLY A 94 -2.10 -18.00 4.39
CA GLY A 94 -1.49 -18.22 5.70
C GLY A 94 -2.47 -18.15 6.86
N VAL A 95 -1.92 -18.22 8.07
CA VAL A 95 -2.67 -18.44 9.32
C VAL A 95 -3.63 -17.31 9.71
N SER A 96 -3.39 -16.08 9.23
CA SER A 96 -4.25 -14.92 9.52
C SER A 96 -5.34 -14.70 8.46
N VAL A 97 -5.30 -15.46 7.36
CA VAL A 97 -6.30 -15.32 6.30
C VAL A 97 -7.61 -15.97 6.77
N PHE A 98 -8.72 -15.25 6.61
CA PHE A 98 -10.05 -15.71 7.02
C PHE A 98 -10.46 -17.01 6.31
N ALA A 99 -11.39 -17.75 6.92
CA ALA A 99 -11.90 -18.99 6.33
C ALA A 99 -13.00 -18.74 5.27
N GLY A 100 -13.58 -17.54 5.24
CA GLY A 100 -14.62 -17.16 4.31
C GLY A 100 -15.64 -16.20 4.90
N TYR A 101 -16.56 -15.72 4.05
CA TYR A 101 -17.65 -14.82 4.41
C TYR A 101 -18.83 -15.59 5.01
N ARG A 102 -19.37 -15.05 6.11
CA ARG A 102 -20.52 -15.68 6.80
C ARG A 102 -21.76 -15.69 5.89
N ASN A 103 -22.36 -16.86 5.72
CA ASN A 103 -23.55 -17.09 4.90
C ASN A 103 -23.41 -16.67 3.42
N ALA A 104 -22.17 -16.55 2.90
CA ALA A 104 -21.87 -16.15 1.54
C ALA A 104 -20.89 -17.14 0.87
N PRO A 105 -21.33 -18.38 0.55
CA PRO A 105 -20.46 -19.41 0.00
C PRO A 105 -19.93 -19.09 -1.40
N ARG A 106 -20.70 -18.37 -2.23
CA ARG A 106 -20.28 -17.97 -3.58
C ARG A 106 -19.19 -16.94 -3.52
N GLU A 107 -19.33 -15.91 -2.69
CA GLU A 107 -18.35 -14.87 -2.45
C GLU A 107 -17.09 -15.45 -1.82
N THR A 108 -17.23 -16.40 -0.90
CA THR A 108 -16.11 -17.14 -0.33
C THR A 108 -15.35 -17.91 -1.41
N ALA A 109 -16.02 -18.65 -2.26
CA ALA A 109 -15.37 -19.39 -3.34
C ALA A 109 -14.66 -18.44 -4.34
N ALA A 110 -15.24 -17.27 -4.61
CA ALA A 110 -14.64 -16.27 -5.49
C ALA A 110 -13.44 -15.56 -4.87
N ALA A 111 -13.38 -15.48 -3.53
CA ALA A 111 -12.29 -14.83 -2.81
C ALA A 111 -10.98 -15.63 -2.85
N PHE A 112 -11.00 -16.91 -3.19
CA PHE A 112 -9.80 -17.74 -3.23
C PHE A 112 -9.50 -18.23 -4.64
N ASP A 113 -8.23 -18.44 -4.93
CA ASP A 113 -7.82 -19.14 -6.13
C ASP A 113 -7.68 -20.66 -5.90
N HIS A 114 -7.36 -21.40 -6.96
CA HIS A 114 -7.25 -22.87 -6.92
C HIS A 114 -6.13 -23.40 -6.02
N GLU A 115 -5.17 -22.56 -5.65
CA GLU A 115 -4.09 -22.88 -4.72
C GLU A 115 -4.38 -22.44 -3.27
N GLY A 116 -5.58 -21.88 -3.02
CA GLY A 116 -6.02 -21.41 -1.71
C GLY A 116 -5.45 -20.05 -1.31
N PHE A 117 -4.95 -19.25 -2.24
CA PHE A 117 -4.57 -17.87 -1.98
C PHE A 117 -5.78 -16.94 -2.06
N CYS A 118 -5.97 -16.12 -1.04
CA CYS A 118 -6.99 -15.08 -1.01
C CYS A 118 -6.63 -13.94 -1.98
N ARG A 119 -7.60 -13.54 -2.80
CA ARG A 119 -7.52 -12.41 -3.72
C ARG A 119 -7.90 -11.15 -2.99
N ILE A 120 -6.93 -10.33 -2.65
CA ILE A 120 -7.17 -9.06 -1.94
C ILE A 120 -7.70 -7.98 -2.89
N GLY A 121 -7.41 -8.12 -4.18
CA GLY A 121 -7.78 -7.13 -5.20
C GLY A 121 -6.88 -5.91 -5.23
N ASP A 122 -5.73 -5.99 -4.60
CA ASP A 122 -4.68 -4.97 -4.65
C ASP A 122 -3.56 -5.42 -5.59
N GLU A 123 -2.84 -4.45 -6.14
CA GLU A 123 -1.73 -4.65 -7.04
C GLU A 123 -0.42 -4.17 -6.41
N GLY A 124 0.68 -4.83 -6.78
CA GLY A 124 2.00 -4.47 -6.30
C GLY A 124 3.09 -5.12 -7.12
N TYR A 125 4.32 -4.72 -6.84
CA TYR A 125 5.53 -5.29 -7.43
C TYR A 125 6.67 -5.33 -6.40
N LEU A 126 7.65 -6.20 -6.63
CA LEU A 126 8.83 -6.25 -5.76
C LEU A 126 9.65 -4.97 -5.90
N VAL A 127 10.16 -4.46 -4.78
CA VAL A 127 11.14 -3.35 -4.78
C VAL A 127 12.36 -3.74 -5.62
N ASP A 128 12.77 -5.00 -5.52
CA ASP A 128 13.87 -5.59 -6.26
C ASP A 128 13.51 -7.05 -6.60
N ALA A 129 13.45 -7.37 -7.88
CA ALA A 129 13.07 -8.71 -8.33
C ALA A 129 14.07 -9.80 -7.92
N GLU A 130 15.34 -9.43 -7.74
CA GLU A 130 16.41 -10.35 -7.32
C GLU A 130 16.53 -10.46 -5.80
N GLN A 131 15.93 -9.53 -5.06
CA GLN A 131 15.96 -9.46 -3.60
C GLN A 131 14.54 -9.23 -3.03
N PRO A 132 13.68 -10.26 -2.99
CA PRO A 132 12.29 -10.14 -2.54
C PRO A 132 12.14 -9.67 -1.07
N ASP A 133 13.15 -9.87 -0.25
CA ASP A 133 13.24 -9.42 1.13
C ASP A 133 13.29 -7.90 1.29
N LYS A 134 13.61 -7.16 0.23
CA LYS A 134 13.47 -5.70 0.17
C LYS A 134 12.00 -5.24 0.18
N GLY A 135 11.06 -6.16 0.03
CA GLY A 135 9.63 -5.92 0.17
C GLY A 135 8.91 -5.62 -1.13
N VAL A 136 7.68 -5.20 -0.97
CA VAL A 136 6.71 -4.97 -2.06
C VAL A 136 6.31 -3.51 -2.09
N VAL A 137 6.12 -2.97 -3.28
CA VAL A 137 5.52 -1.64 -3.50
C VAL A 137 4.04 -1.82 -3.84
N PHE A 138 3.17 -1.08 -3.16
CA PHE A 138 1.75 -1.01 -3.46
C PHE A 138 1.51 -0.17 -4.73
N ASN A 139 0.66 -0.66 -5.64
CA ASN A 139 0.41 -0.03 -6.94
C ASN A 139 -1.08 0.19 -7.25
N GLY A 140 -1.92 0.27 -6.23
CA GLY A 140 -3.36 0.54 -6.39
C GLY A 140 -4.23 -0.70 -6.32
N ARG A 141 -5.49 -0.53 -6.74
CA ARG A 141 -6.51 -1.60 -6.76
C ARG A 141 -6.71 -2.12 -8.16
N VAL A 142 -6.88 -3.45 -8.28
CA VAL A 142 -7.23 -4.11 -9.55
C VAL A 142 -8.50 -3.51 -10.18
N ALA A 143 -9.53 -3.27 -9.36
CA ALA A 143 -10.83 -2.81 -9.82
C ALA A 143 -10.91 -1.30 -10.14
N GLU A 144 -9.91 -0.51 -9.76
CA GLU A 144 -9.92 0.94 -9.99
C GLU A 144 -9.29 1.34 -11.33
N ASP A 145 -8.44 0.49 -11.88
CA ASP A 145 -7.77 0.77 -13.14
C ASP A 145 -8.73 0.58 -14.33
N PHE A 146 -8.62 1.46 -15.30
CA PHE A 146 -9.42 1.39 -16.52
C PHE A 146 -8.59 1.65 -17.77
N LYS A 147 -9.13 1.22 -18.90
CA LYS A 147 -8.52 1.38 -20.21
C LYS A 147 -9.20 2.52 -20.97
N LEU A 148 -8.44 3.44 -21.50
CA LEU A 148 -8.95 4.47 -22.39
C LEU A 148 -9.32 3.87 -23.77
N SER A 149 -10.17 4.55 -24.52
CA SER A 149 -10.49 4.20 -25.91
C SER A 149 -9.25 4.15 -26.82
N SER A 150 -8.20 4.91 -26.51
CA SER A 150 -6.89 4.84 -27.15
C SER A 150 -6.13 3.51 -26.91
N GLY A 151 -6.60 2.68 -25.98
CA GLY A 151 -5.93 1.45 -25.58
C GLY A 151 -4.94 1.61 -24.41
N SER A 152 -4.70 2.83 -23.94
CA SER A 152 -3.82 3.09 -22.79
C SER A 152 -4.48 2.75 -21.47
N TRP A 153 -3.75 2.07 -20.58
CA TRP A 153 -4.20 1.81 -19.22
C TRP A 153 -3.96 3.02 -18.32
N VAL A 154 -4.93 3.33 -17.48
CA VAL A 154 -4.83 4.35 -16.43
C VAL A 154 -4.72 3.65 -15.08
N SER A 155 -3.57 3.82 -14.44
CA SER A 155 -3.33 3.37 -13.05
C SER A 155 -3.87 4.42 -12.10
N VAL A 156 -5.10 4.23 -11.65
CA VAL A 156 -5.82 5.22 -10.83
C VAL A 156 -5.11 5.47 -9.50
N GLY A 157 -4.67 4.43 -8.82
CA GLY A 157 -4.01 4.55 -7.52
C GLY A 157 -2.73 5.38 -7.58
N THR A 158 -1.85 5.10 -8.53
CA THR A 158 -0.58 5.85 -8.72
C THR A 158 -0.85 7.28 -9.17
N LEU A 159 -1.67 7.46 -10.20
CA LEU A 159 -1.96 8.77 -10.77
C LEU A 159 -2.63 9.71 -9.74
N ARG A 160 -3.53 9.18 -8.90
CA ARG A 160 -4.17 9.95 -7.82
C ARG A 160 -3.15 10.50 -6.82
N VAL A 161 -2.22 9.66 -6.37
CA VAL A 161 -1.17 10.07 -5.42
C VAL A 161 -0.25 11.12 -6.03
N ASP A 162 0.14 10.95 -7.28
CA ASP A 162 1.01 11.89 -8.00
C ASP A 162 0.33 13.24 -8.21
N LEU A 163 -0.91 13.25 -8.68
CA LEU A 163 -1.68 14.48 -8.89
C LEU A 163 -1.93 15.24 -7.58
N VAL A 164 -2.33 14.56 -6.51
CA VAL A 164 -2.48 15.19 -5.18
C VAL A 164 -1.15 15.78 -4.72
N SER A 165 -0.04 15.09 -4.93
CA SER A 165 1.29 15.58 -4.56
C SER A 165 1.70 16.82 -5.36
N GLN A 166 1.45 16.84 -6.68
CA GLN A 166 1.81 17.96 -7.56
C GLN A 166 0.93 19.18 -7.35
N LEU A 167 -0.35 18.99 -7.02
CA LEU A 167 -1.32 20.05 -6.82
C LEU A 167 -1.42 20.54 -5.38
N ALA A 168 -0.62 19.99 -4.46
CA ALA A 168 -0.57 20.45 -3.07
C ALA A 168 -0.05 21.90 -2.97
N PRO A 169 -0.61 22.74 -2.08
CA PRO A 169 -1.68 22.49 -1.11
C PRO A 169 -3.09 22.77 -1.64
N LEU A 170 -3.29 23.01 -2.92
CA LEU A 170 -4.56 23.43 -3.52
C LEU A 170 -5.61 22.32 -3.53
N VAL A 171 -5.16 21.06 -3.62
CA VAL A 171 -6.01 19.87 -3.73
C VAL A 171 -5.67 18.93 -2.59
N GLN A 172 -6.67 18.41 -1.91
CA GLN A 172 -6.52 17.41 -0.84
C GLN A 172 -6.80 15.99 -1.31
N ASP A 173 -7.65 15.85 -2.32
CA ASP A 173 -8.01 14.57 -2.91
C ASP A 173 -8.53 14.74 -4.34
N ILE A 174 -8.47 13.66 -5.16
CA ILE A 174 -8.86 13.65 -6.58
C ILE A 174 -9.64 12.36 -6.85
N VAL A 175 -10.71 12.50 -7.62
CA VAL A 175 -11.45 11.37 -8.19
C VAL A 175 -11.11 11.26 -9.67
N LEU A 176 -10.61 10.08 -10.07
CA LEU A 176 -10.33 9.73 -11.45
C LEU A 176 -11.43 8.81 -11.96
N THR A 177 -12.07 9.19 -13.05
CA THR A 177 -13.15 8.39 -13.67
C THR A 177 -12.89 8.27 -15.16
N GLY A 178 -13.33 7.17 -15.75
CA GLY A 178 -13.12 6.91 -17.18
C GLY A 178 -13.58 5.51 -17.60
N HIS A 179 -14.20 4.76 -16.67
CA HIS A 179 -14.79 3.49 -16.98
C HIS A 179 -15.97 3.67 -17.96
N ASP A 180 -15.98 2.86 -19.02
CA ASP A 180 -17.07 2.77 -20.00
C ASP A 180 -17.50 4.13 -20.62
N ARG A 181 -16.55 5.04 -20.79
CA ARG A 181 -16.74 6.29 -21.51
C ARG A 181 -15.91 6.32 -22.78
N ASP A 182 -16.59 6.59 -23.88
CA ASP A 182 -16.00 6.90 -25.20
C ASP A 182 -15.30 8.27 -25.18
#